data_7879d1af53f770ea8117a53f319d304d
#
_entry.id   7879d1af53f770ea8117a53f319d304d
#
_cell.length_a   1.000
_cell.length_b   1.000
_cell.length_c   1.000
_cell.angle_alpha   90.00
_cell.angle_beta   90.00
_cell.angle_gamma   90.00
#
_symmetry.space_group_name_H-M   'P 1'
#
loop_
_entity.id
_entity.type
_entity.pdbx_description
1 polymer ?
#
loop_
_entity_poly.entity_id
_entity_poly.type
_entity_poly.pdbx_seq_one_letter_code
_entity_poly.pdbx_strand_id
1 'polypeptide(L)'
;VTLTVAEHIDPSVDALLAVAGSFPLRCVIGAPLLFGRSQLVLTRVIVPTDALLAVHAEVYRLALPHLQPQPMANSLPGQWTPHTTLARRLHGSQLGRALRVGARPTEIQGSFVGLRRWDGNTKREFAI
;
A
#
# COMPACT_ATOMS: atom_id res chain seq x y z
N VAL A 1 3.68 1.79 -0.53
CA VAL A 1 2.24 1.61 -0.25
C VAL A 1 1.65 0.67 -1.28
N THR A 2 0.95 -0.36 -0.81
CA THR A 2 0.31 -1.35 -1.68
C THR A 2 -1.12 -0.93 -1.95
N LEU A 3 -1.50 -0.83 -3.22
CA LEU A 3 -2.86 -0.46 -3.64
C LEU A 3 -3.74 -1.69 -3.78
N THR A 4 -3.23 -2.76 -4.41
CA THR A 4 -3.93 -4.03 -4.56
C THR A 4 -2.97 -5.20 -4.57
N VAL A 5 -3.46 -6.40 -4.26
CA VAL A 5 -2.70 -7.65 -4.25
C VAL A 5 -3.53 -8.75 -4.88
N ALA A 6 -2.94 -9.51 -5.79
CA ALA A 6 -3.48 -10.75 -6.34
C ALA A 6 -2.37 -11.80 -6.46
N GLU A 7 -2.71 -13.06 -6.62
CA GLU A 7 -1.73 -14.12 -6.85
C GLU A 7 -1.07 -13.97 -8.23
N HIS A 8 -1.84 -13.52 -9.21
CA HIS A 8 -1.36 -13.21 -10.54
C HIS A 8 -1.90 -11.85 -11.01
N ILE A 9 -1.02 -11.04 -11.58
CA ILE A 9 -1.33 -9.76 -12.23
C ILE A 9 -0.81 -9.85 -13.66
N ASP A 10 -1.72 -9.78 -14.63
CA ASP A 10 -1.34 -9.78 -16.05
C ASP A 10 -0.54 -8.50 -16.37
N PRO A 11 0.68 -8.62 -16.91
CA PRO A 11 1.52 -7.48 -17.24
C PRO A 11 0.92 -6.49 -18.24
N SER A 12 -0.08 -6.88 -19.03
CA SER A 12 -0.78 -5.98 -19.94
C SER A 12 -1.46 -4.80 -19.24
N VAL A 13 -1.71 -4.92 -17.93
CA VAL A 13 -2.25 -3.84 -17.10
C VAL A 13 -1.31 -2.63 -17.01
N ASP A 14 0.00 -2.83 -17.16
CA ASP A 14 0.99 -1.77 -16.96
C ASP A 14 0.73 -0.57 -17.88
N ALA A 15 0.38 -0.81 -19.14
CA ALA A 15 0.05 0.25 -20.09
C ALA A 15 -1.22 1.03 -19.71
N LEU A 16 -2.21 0.36 -19.11
CA LEU A 16 -3.44 0.99 -18.63
C LEU A 16 -3.18 1.83 -17.38
N LEU A 17 -2.32 1.35 -16.49
CA LEU A 17 -1.98 2.05 -15.25
C LEU A 17 -1.06 3.26 -15.47
N ALA A 18 -0.35 3.32 -16.58
CA ALA A 18 0.53 4.45 -16.91
C ALA A 18 -0.21 5.81 -16.98
N VAL A 19 -1.52 5.78 -17.19
CA VAL A 19 -2.38 6.97 -17.22
C VAL A 19 -3.23 7.13 -15.96
N ALA A 20 -3.11 6.21 -15.01
CA ALA A 20 -3.87 6.25 -13.76
C ALA A 20 -3.27 7.24 -12.76
N GLY A 21 -4.02 8.30 -12.50
CA GLY A 21 -3.63 9.33 -11.53
C GLY A 21 -2.64 10.36 -12.07
N SER A 22 -2.43 11.38 -11.26
CA SER A 22 -1.44 12.44 -11.53
C SER A 22 -0.33 12.38 -10.48
N PHE A 23 0.91 12.28 -10.91
CA PHE A 23 2.08 12.28 -10.05
C PHE A 23 2.96 13.52 -10.34
N PRO A 24 3.67 14.06 -9.33
CA PRO A 24 3.74 13.59 -7.96
C PRO A 24 2.47 13.86 -7.15
N LEU A 25 2.04 12.90 -6.33
CA LEU A 25 0.91 13.03 -5.42
C LEU A 25 1.41 13.21 -3.98
N ARG A 26 1.08 14.34 -3.36
CA ARG A 26 1.45 14.60 -1.96
C ARG A 26 0.88 13.55 -1.02
N CYS A 27 1.67 13.17 -0.03
CA CYS A 27 1.25 12.25 1.02
C CYS A 27 1.81 12.65 2.38
N VAL A 28 1.13 12.22 3.42
CA VAL A 28 1.58 12.32 4.81
C VAL A 28 1.60 10.92 5.42
N ILE A 29 2.74 10.50 5.91
CA ILE A 29 2.88 9.30 6.73
C ILE A 29 2.56 9.69 8.16
N GLY A 30 1.43 9.20 8.66
CA GLY A 30 0.86 9.59 9.95
C GLY A 30 1.14 8.59 11.08
N ALA A 31 0.12 8.36 11.91
CA ALA A 31 0.20 7.56 13.12
C ALA A 31 0.62 6.10 12.88
N PRO A 32 1.23 5.43 13.88
CA PRO A 32 1.43 3.99 13.84
C PRO A 32 0.10 3.24 13.82
N LEU A 33 0.08 2.14 13.10
CA LEU A 33 -1.05 1.25 12.94
C LEU A 33 -0.58 -0.20 13.05
N LEU A 34 -1.34 -1.04 13.73
CA LEU A 34 -1.02 -2.44 13.94
C LEU A 34 -2.02 -3.34 13.24
N PHE A 35 -1.51 -4.35 12.55
CA PHE A 35 -2.29 -5.46 12.03
C PHE A 35 -1.87 -6.76 12.69
N GLY A 36 -2.79 -7.74 12.69
CA GLY A 36 -2.54 -9.07 13.24
C GLY A 36 -2.92 -9.21 14.71
N ARG A 37 -2.77 -10.44 15.21
CA ARG A 37 -3.12 -10.80 16.60
C ARG A 37 -1.92 -11.39 17.35
N SER A 38 -1.42 -12.53 16.91
CA SER A 38 -0.29 -13.24 17.55
C SER A 38 1.07 -12.79 17.00
N GLN A 39 1.13 -12.53 15.71
CA GLN A 39 2.28 -11.92 15.05
C GLN A 39 1.84 -10.56 14.50
N LEU A 40 2.39 -9.51 15.12
CA LEU A 40 2.00 -8.16 14.78
C LEU A 40 2.79 -7.63 13.59
N VAL A 41 2.13 -6.83 12.78
CA VAL A 41 2.73 -6.05 11.72
C VAL A 41 2.60 -4.58 12.10
N LEU A 42 3.73 -3.95 12.37
CA LEU A 42 3.79 -2.51 12.64
C LEU A 42 3.86 -1.77 11.32
N THR A 43 2.95 -0.85 11.15
CA THR A 43 2.83 0.00 9.97
C THR A 43 2.65 1.46 10.40
N ARG A 44 2.67 2.36 9.45
CA ARG A 44 2.18 3.73 9.63
C ARG A 44 1.09 3.99 8.59
N VAL A 45 0.03 4.62 9.04
CA VAL A 45 -1.04 5.04 8.14
C VAL A 45 -0.52 6.10 7.17
N ILE A 46 -0.96 6.03 5.92
CA ILE A 46 -0.86 7.15 4.99
C ILE A 46 -2.19 7.91 5.09
N VAL A 47 -2.14 9.21 5.33
CA VAL A 47 -3.37 10.01 5.45
C VAL A 47 -4.22 9.83 4.19
N PRO A 48 -5.47 9.34 4.31
CA PRO A 48 -6.31 8.99 3.17
C PRO A 48 -6.97 10.26 2.59
N THR A 49 -6.19 11.01 1.81
CA THR A 49 -6.72 12.18 1.09
C THR A 49 -7.64 11.74 -0.05
N ASP A 50 -8.59 12.61 -0.45
CA ASP A 50 -9.48 12.33 -1.58
C ASP A 50 -8.70 11.99 -2.86
N ALA A 51 -7.59 12.69 -3.11
CA ALA A 51 -6.74 12.43 -4.26
C ALA A 51 -6.10 11.02 -4.21
N LEU A 52 -5.63 10.57 -3.03
CA LEU A 52 -5.09 9.22 -2.86
C LEU A 52 -6.17 8.15 -3.03
N LEU A 53 -7.35 8.38 -2.46
CA LEU A 53 -8.49 7.47 -2.59
C LEU A 53 -8.99 7.38 -4.04
N ALA A 54 -8.98 8.50 -4.77
CA ALA A 54 -9.33 8.52 -6.19
C ALA A 54 -8.33 7.71 -7.04
N VAL A 55 -7.03 7.88 -6.81
CA VAL A 55 -6.00 7.07 -7.48
C VAL A 55 -6.17 5.58 -7.15
N HIS A 56 -6.42 5.23 -5.89
CA HIS A 56 -6.66 3.84 -5.50
C HIS A 56 -7.87 3.25 -6.22
N ALA A 57 -9.00 3.97 -6.26
CA ALA A 57 -10.23 3.52 -6.93
C ALA A 57 -10.01 3.33 -8.44
N GLU A 58 -9.29 4.24 -9.09
CA GLU A 58 -8.98 4.16 -10.51
C GLU A 58 -8.04 2.99 -10.82
N VAL A 59 -6.96 2.83 -10.06
CA VAL A 59 -6.05 1.68 -10.18
C VAL A 59 -6.82 0.37 -9.99
N TYR A 60 -7.69 0.30 -8.98
CA TYR A 60 -8.52 -0.89 -8.74
C TYR A 60 -9.41 -1.20 -9.95
N ARG A 61 -10.12 -0.21 -10.46
CA ARG A 61 -11.02 -0.34 -11.62
C ARG A 61 -10.29 -0.84 -12.87
N LEU A 62 -9.13 -0.28 -13.17
CA LEU A 62 -8.31 -0.66 -14.33
C LEU A 62 -7.67 -2.03 -14.16
N ALA A 63 -7.21 -2.35 -12.96
CA ALA A 63 -6.53 -3.60 -12.71
C ALA A 63 -7.48 -4.82 -12.60
N LEU A 64 -8.73 -4.62 -12.18
CA LEU A 64 -9.65 -5.71 -11.84
C LEU A 64 -9.76 -6.80 -12.92
N PRO A 65 -9.87 -6.50 -14.23
CA PRO A 65 -9.93 -7.53 -15.28
C PRO A 65 -8.62 -8.33 -15.45
N HIS A 66 -7.51 -7.82 -14.90
CA HIS A 66 -6.15 -8.36 -15.04
C HIS A 66 -5.66 -9.09 -13.78
N LEU A 67 -6.51 -9.23 -12.76
CA LEU A 67 -6.18 -9.86 -11.48
C LEU A 67 -6.79 -11.25 -11.37
N GLN A 68 -5.98 -12.25 -10.96
CA GLN A 68 -6.44 -13.62 -10.74
C GLN A 68 -5.78 -14.19 -9.47
N PRO A 69 -6.56 -14.82 -8.55
CA PRO A 69 -8.01 -14.66 -8.41
C PRO A 69 -8.37 -13.20 -8.07
N GLN A 70 -9.64 -12.94 -7.78
CA GLN A 70 -10.11 -11.62 -7.34
C GLN A 70 -9.24 -11.06 -6.20
N PRO A 71 -9.00 -9.73 -6.16
CA PRO A 71 -8.19 -9.13 -5.11
C PRO A 71 -8.80 -9.32 -3.72
N MET A 72 -7.96 -9.26 -2.69
CA MET A 72 -8.39 -9.40 -1.30
C MET A 72 -9.41 -8.30 -0.94
N ALA A 73 -10.40 -8.64 -0.11
CA ALA A 73 -11.48 -7.71 0.28
C ALA A 73 -10.97 -6.38 0.87
N ASN A 74 -9.86 -6.41 1.61
CA ASN A 74 -9.22 -5.21 2.18
C ASN A 74 -8.48 -4.34 1.14
N SER A 75 -8.48 -4.73 -0.14
CA SER A 75 -7.99 -3.91 -1.26
C SER A 75 -9.12 -3.20 -2.01
N LEU A 76 -10.38 -3.46 -1.66
CA LEU A 76 -11.53 -2.85 -2.32
C LEU A 76 -11.64 -1.35 -1.98
N PRO A 77 -12.07 -0.49 -2.92
CA PRO A 77 -12.45 0.88 -2.61
C PRO A 77 -13.46 0.93 -1.46
N GLY A 78 -13.25 1.83 -0.50
CA GLY A 78 -14.05 1.92 0.72
C GLY A 78 -13.67 0.94 1.84
N GLN A 79 -12.82 -0.06 1.58
CA GLN A 79 -12.33 -1.01 2.59
C GLN A 79 -10.79 -0.99 2.71
N TRP A 80 -10.11 -0.28 1.85
CA TRP A 80 -8.67 -0.16 1.85
C TRP A 80 -8.16 0.78 2.94
N THR A 81 -7.13 0.34 3.65
CA THR A 81 -6.42 1.17 4.64
C THR A 81 -5.02 1.48 4.10
N PRO A 82 -4.77 2.70 3.62
CA PRO A 82 -3.45 3.08 3.11
C PRO A 82 -2.40 3.06 4.22
N HIS A 83 -1.33 2.30 4.01
CA HIS A 83 -0.27 2.18 5.01
C HIS A 83 1.08 1.83 4.39
N THR A 84 2.14 2.10 5.15
CA THR A 84 3.49 1.61 4.88
C THR A 84 3.97 0.72 6.01
N THR A 85 4.54 -0.44 5.67
CA THR A 85 5.01 -1.42 6.65
C THR A 85 6.40 -1.07 7.14
N LEU A 86 6.59 -1.07 8.46
CA LEU A 86 7.88 -0.85 9.12
C LEU A 86 8.49 -2.17 9.60
N ALA A 87 7.68 -3.06 10.19
CA ALA A 87 8.16 -4.33 10.71
C ALA A 87 7.07 -5.40 10.65
N ARG A 88 7.49 -6.63 10.45
CA ARG A 88 6.64 -7.82 10.42
C ARG A 88 7.07 -8.82 11.50
N ARG A 89 6.15 -9.70 11.89
CA ARG A 89 6.38 -10.79 12.85
C ARG A 89 6.86 -10.29 14.22
N LEU A 90 6.33 -9.15 14.67
CA LEU A 90 6.62 -8.64 16.01
C LEU A 90 5.86 -9.45 17.06
N HIS A 91 6.54 -9.84 18.13
CA HIS A 91 5.91 -10.35 19.33
C HIS A 91 5.46 -9.19 20.23
N GLY A 92 4.41 -9.41 21.04
CA GLY A 92 3.86 -8.39 21.93
C GLY A 92 4.91 -7.73 22.83
N SER A 93 5.90 -8.51 23.30
CA SER A 93 7.00 -8.01 24.13
C SER A 93 7.94 -7.00 23.42
N GLN A 94 7.97 -7.00 22.09
CA GLN A 94 8.79 -6.09 21.27
C GLN A 94 8.05 -4.80 20.91
N LEU A 95 6.71 -4.77 21.07
CA LEU A 95 5.86 -3.71 20.57
C LEU A 95 6.22 -2.33 21.13
N GLY A 96 6.42 -2.24 22.46
CA GLY A 96 6.77 -0.96 23.09
C GLY A 96 8.05 -0.34 22.56
N ARG A 97 9.08 -1.17 22.30
CA ARG A 97 10.34 -0.72 21.70
C ARG A 97 10.15 -0.31 20.24
N ALA A 98 9.43 -1.13 19.48
CA ALA A 98 9.17 -0.87 18.07
C ALA A 98 8.39 0.44 17.88
N LEU A 99 7.40 0.74 18.73
CA LEU A 99 6.64 1.99 18.70
C LEU A 99 7.51 3.20 19.05
N ARG A 100 8.39 3.10 20.05
CA ARG A 100 9.28 4.22 20.40
C ARG A 100 10.16 4.68 19.23
N VAL A 101 10.54 3.74 18.36
CA VAL A 101 11.36 4.04 17.18
C VAL A 101 10.49 4.36 15.97
N GLY A 102 9.51 3.50 15.67
CA GLY A 102 8.71 3.57 14.44
C GLY A 102 7.66 4.67 14.40
N ALA A 103 7.26 5.24 15.57
CA ALA A 103 6.29 6.33 15.62
C ALA A 103 6.92 7.74 15.49
N ARG A 104 8.22 7.84 15.33
CA ARG A 104 8.92 9.13 15.20
C ARG A 104 9.54 9.33 13.82
N PRO A 105 9.55 10.57 13.30
CA PRO A 105 8.78 11.71 13.79
C PRO A 105 7.27 11.46 13.71
N THR A 106 6.45 12.28 14.36
CA THR A 106 4.99 12.09 14.44
C THR A 106 4.35 12.04 13.06
N GLU A 107 4.81 12.91 12.15
CA GLU A 107 4.40 12.94 10.76
C GLU A 107 5.61 13.06 9.85
N ILE A 108 5.51 12.48 8.65
CA ILE A 108 6.49 12.63 7.58
C ILE A 108 5.74 13.07 6.33
N GLN A 109 6.09 14.24 5.82
CA GLN A 109 5.56 14.70 4.54
C GLN A 109 6.41 14.19 3.39
N GLY A 110 5.75 13.82 2.30
CA GLY A 110 6.39 13.27 1.11
C GLY A 110 5.49 13.31 -0.10
N SER A 111 5.90 12.61 -1.14
CA SER A 111 5.09 12.46 -2.35
C SER A 111 5.28 11.07 -2.94
N PHE A 112 4.21 10.51 -3.47
CA PHE A 112 4.29 9.40 -4.40
C PHE A 112 4.69 9.94 -5.77
N VAL A 113 5.67 9.30 -6.39
CA VAL A 113 6.25 9.76 -7.66
C VAL A 113 5.78 8.95 -8.87
N GLY A 114 5.03 7.88 -8.63
CA GLY A 114 4.51 7.01 -9.68
C GLY A 114 3.97 5.69 -9.13
N LEU A 115 3.61 4.82 -10.04
CA LEU A 115 3.14 3.47 -9.77
C LEU A 115 4.23 2.45 -10.11
N ARG A 116 4.13 1.27 -9.52
CA ARG A 116 4.94 0.12 -9.87
C ARG A 116 4.17 -1.18 -9.66
N ARG A 117 4.44 -2.16 -10.50
CA ARG A 117 4.00 -3.52 -10.28
C ARG A 117 5.15 -4.33 -9.65
N TRP A 118 4.86 -5.04 -8.57
CA TRP A 118 5.80 -5.95 -7.92
C TRP A 118 5.40 -7.40 -8.20
N ASP A 119 6.30 -8.17 -8.80
CA ASP A 119 6.16 -9.61 -8.94
C ASP A 119 6.89 -10.32 -7.79
N GLY A 120 6.12 -10.88 -6.88
CA GLY A 120 6.64 -11.58 -5.71
C GLY A 120 7.29 -12.93 -6.04
N ASN A 121 6.94 -13.56 -7.16
CA ASN A 121 7.49 -14.85 -7.58
C ASN A 121 8.91 -14.69 -8.13
N THR A 122 9.10 -13.71 -8.98
CA THR A 122 10.42 -13.41 -9.58
C THR A 122 11.23 -12.39 -8.79
N LYS A 123 10.62 -11.77 -7.74
CA LYS A 123 11.21 -10.68 -6.94
C LYS A 123 11.66 -9.50 -7.81
N ARG A 124 10.88 -9.16 -8.80
CA ARG A 124 11.16 -8.07 -9.75
C ARG A 124 10.14 -6.95 -9.62
N GLU A 125 10.63 -5.75 -9.85
CA GLU A 125 9.87 -4.52 -9.89
C GLU A 125 9.80 -4.00 -11.33
N PHE A 126 8.61 -3.52 -11.69
CA PHE A 126 8.34 -2.90 -12.99
C PHE A 126 7.76 -1.51 -12.72
N ALA A 127 8.47 -0.48 -13.14
CA ALA A 127 7.95 0.89 -13.13
C ALA A 127 6.82 1.02 -14.16
N ILE A 128 5.80 1.80 -13.81
CA ILE A 128 4.65 2.08 -14.65
C ILE A 128 4.64 3.56 -14.99
#